data_7ca300beaaea23d5aecb78333ca15964
#
_entry.id   7ca300beaaea23d5aecb78333ca15964
#
_cell.length_a   1.000
_cell.length_b   1.000
_cell.length_c   1.000
_cell.angle_alpha   90.00
_cell.angle_beta   90.00
_cell.angle_gamma   90.00
#
_symmetry.space_group_name_H-M   'P 1'
#
loop_
_entity.id
_entity.type
_entity.pdbx_description
1 polymer ?
#
loop_
_entity_poly.entity_id
_entity_poly.type
_entity_poly.pdbx_seq_one_letter_code
_entity_poly.pdbx_strand_id
1 'polypeptide(L)'
;KVGRVFDISQTTGRGQPAKSQLVDGSDAMSKALYQLLMVSPVPVVTGDARGQDALYDPNQQQIIVSGYISDSAAFRALSREVVHGGIHDHGNFPYYSRESCALSADSVSYMLCRSYGVPCDKPKVTDLVEMFDGMEARDRTSVLANFQQTFAAQRASIQRGLMPPQQEKKQEQDMER
;
A
#
# COMPACT_ATOMS: atom_id res chain seq x y z
N LYS A 1 24.20 4.35 -18.23
CA LYS A 1 25.12 4.20 -17.07
C LYS A 1 24.75 2.93 -16.35
N VAL A 2 25.65 1.94 -16.31
CA VAL A 2 25.47 0.73 -15.49
C VAL A 2 25.91 1.09 -14.07
N GLY A 3 24.99 1.14 -13.11
CA GLY A 3 25.28 1.30 -11.69
C GLY A 3 25.62 -0.05 -11.06
N ARG A 4 26.54 -0.06 -10.11
CA ARG A 4 26.79 -1.24 -9.26
C ARG A 4 25.67 -1.28 -8.20
N VAL A 5 24.95 -2.39 -8.11
CA VAL A 5 23.95 -2.66 -7.08
C VAL A 5 24.57 -3.64 -6.10
N PHE A 6 24.49 -3.32 -4.80
CA PHE A 6 25.00 -4.18 -3.74
C PHE A 6 23.82 -4.71 -2.93
N ASP A 7 23.86 -5.98 -2.57
CA ASP A 7 22.99 -6.52 -1.54
C ASP A 7 23.41 -5.94 -0.18
N ILE A 8 22.43 -5.71 0.69
CA ILE A 8 22.69 -5.10 2.01
C ILE A 8 23.59 -5.97 2.88
N SER A 9 23.60 -7.30 2.67
CA SER A 9 24.52 -8.22 3.34
C SER A 9 25.99 -7.98 2.95
N GLN A 10 26.23 -7.28 1.83
CA GLN A 10 27.56 -6.92 1.32
C GLN A 10 28.05 -5.56 1.84
N THR A 11 27.25 -4.88 2.66
CA THR A 11 27.60 -3.58 3.22
C THR A 11 28.02 -3.72 4.68
N THR A 12 29.17 -3.12 5.03
CA THR A 12 29.61 -2.94 6.41
C THR A 12 29.13 -1.58 6.90
N GLY A 13 28.14 -1.55 7.81
CA GLY A 13 27.57 -0.32 8.32
C GLY A 13 26.84 -0.55 9.64
N ARG A 14 26.29 0.51 10.22
CA ARG A 14 25.34 0.40 11.35
C ARG A 14 24.20 -0.50 10.91
N GLY A 15 23.84 -1.49 11.75
CA GLY A 15 22.78 -2.45 11.46
C GLY A 15 21.53 -1.77 10.89
N GLN A 16 20.79 -2.49 10.05
CA GLN A 16 19.53 -1.99 9.54
C GLN A 16 18.66 -1.53 10.71
N PRO A 17 17.98 -0.37 10.61
CA PRO A 17 16.95 -0.03 11.57
C PRO A 17 15.96 -1.21 11.62
N ALA A 18 15.60 -1.63 12.83
CA ALA A 18 14.64 -2.69 13.02
C ALA A 18 13.40 -2.37 12.18
N LYS A 19 12.99 -3.32 11.31
CA LYS A 19 11.75 -3.15 10.56
C LYS A 19 10.62 -3.05 11.56
N SER A 20 9.85 -1.98 11.50
CA SER A 20 8.63 -1.87 12.29
C SER A 20 7.73 -3.06 11.94
N GLN A 21 7.47 -3.91 12.91
CA GLN A 21 6.51 -4.99 12.76
C GLN A 21 5.16 -4.52 13.30
N LEU A 22 4.13 -4.65 12.47
CA LEU A 22 2.75 -4.39 12.88
C LEU A 22 2.15 -5.71 13.38
N VAL A 23 1.74 -5.70 14.64
CA VAL A 23 1.15 -6.86 15.32
C VAL A 23 -0.28 -6.51 15.70
N ASP A 24 -1.19 -7.45 15.53
CA ASP A 24 -2.61 -7.29 15.89
C ASP A 24 -2.77 -6.79 17.33
N GLY A 25 -3.64 -5.81 17.54
CA GLY A 25 -3.90 -5.18 18.83
C GLY A 25 -2.82 -4.20 19.30
N SER A 26 -1.76 -3.96 18.52
CA SER A 26 -0.72 -2.99 18.91
C SER A 26 -1.12 -1.55 18.54
N ASP A 27 -0.61 -0.59 19.33
CA ASP A 27 -0.75 0.84 19.03
C ASP A 27 -0.16 1.21 17.65
N ALA A 28 0.95 0.57 17.27
CA ALA A 28 1.56 0.74 15.97
C ALA A 28 0.62 0.29 14.82
N MET A 29 -0.07 -0.84 14.98
CA MET A 29 -1.04 -1.32 14.01
C MET A 29 -2.24 -0.37 13.91
N SER A 30 -2.78 0.07 15.04
CA SER A 30 -3.89 1.03 15.07
C SER A 30 -3.53 2.34 14.37
N LYS A 31 -2.33 2.87 14.61
CA LYS A 31 -1.82 4.06 13.91
C LYS A 31 -1.64 3.82 12.41
N ALA A 32 -1.12 2.67 12.01
CA ALA A 32 -0.95 2.33 10.60
C ALA A 32 -2.30 2.22 9.88
N LEU A 33 -3.29 1.58 10.48
CA LEU A 33 -4.67 1.51 9.95
C LEU A 33 -5.27 2.91 9.84
N TYR A 34 -5.14 3.74 10.86
CA TYR A 34 -5.59 5.13 10.82
C TYR A 34 -4.97 5.90 9.64
N GLN A 35 -3.68 5.74 9.39
CA GLN A 35 -3.02 6.38 8.27
C GLN A 35 -3.51 5.88 6.91
N LEU A 36 -3.87 4.60 6.78
CA LEU A 36 -4.50 4.09 5.56
C LEU A 36 -5.89 4.69 5.34
N LEU A 37 -6.66 4.92 6.41
CA LEU A 37 -7.94 5.65 6.32
C LEU A 37 -7.72 7.09 5.84
N MET A 38 -6.70 7.77 6.36
CA MET A 38 -6.41 9.17 6.02
C MET A 38 -5.91 9.37 4.58
N VAL A 39 -5.26 8.37 3.98
CA VAL A 39 -4.80 8.45 2.57
C VAL A 39 -5.80 7.86 1.59
N SER A 40 -6.92 7.34 2.07
CA SER A 40 -7.97 6.85 1.19
C SER A 40 -8.55 8.00 0.37
N PRO A 41 -8.61 7.87 -0.96
CA PRO A 41 -9.20 8.89 -1.84
C PRO A 41 -10.73 8.94 -1.73
N VAL A 42 -11.33 7.92 -1.11
CA VAL A 42 -12.78 7.75 -0.99
C VAL A 42 -13.14 7.43 0.46
N PRO A 43 -14.39 7.67 0.88
CA PRO A 43 -14.87 7.31 2.22
C PRO A 43 -14.66 5.82 2.52
N VAL A 44 -14.30 5.52 3.77
CA VAL A 44 -14.21 4.15 4.29
C VAL A 44 -15.29 3.97 5.35
N VAL A 45 -16.11 2.95 5.19
CA VAL A 45 -17.22 2.63 6.08
C VAL A 45 -17.14 1.18 6.56
N THR A 46 -17.67 0.90 7.72
CA THR A 46 -17.85 -0.48 8.19
C THR A 46 -19.18 -1.03 7.71
N GLY A 47 -19.20 -2.23 7.15
CA GLY A 47 -20.40 -2.83 6.62
C GLY A 47 -20.21 -4.24 6.09
N ASP A 48 -21.18 -4.71 5.30
CA ASP A 48 -21.08 -6.00 4.61
C ASP A 48 -20.23 -5.86 3.34
N ALA A 49 -19.00 -6.35 3.41
CA ALA A 49 -18.08 -6.42 2.28
C ALA A 49 -18.32 -7.65 1.38
N ARG A 50 -19.53 -8.21 1.35
CA ARG A 50 -19.93 -9.33 0.51
C ARG A 50 -19.04 -10.58 0.69
N GLY A 51 -18.71 -10.88 1.95
CA GLY A 51 -17.88 -12.01 2.31
C GLY A 51 -16.37 -11.80 2.12
N GLN A 52 -15.93 -10.56 1.82
CA GLN A 52 -14.53 -10.16 1.77
C GLN A 52 -14.14 -9.40 3.05
N ASP A 53 -12.84 -9.28 3.31
CA ASP A 53 -12.32 -8.47 4.42
C ASP A 53 -12.60 -6.97 4.19
N ALA A 54 -12.44 -6.51 2.94
CA ALA A 54 -12.87 -5.19 2.48
C ALA A 54 -13.19 -5.22 0.98
N LEU A 55 -13.98 -4.26 0.52
CA LEU A 55 -14.42 -4.14 -0.87
C LEU A 55 -14.59 -2.67 -1.25
N TYR A 56 -13.92 -2.23 -2.31
CA TYR A 56 -14.23 -0.96 -2.97
C TYR A 56 -15.49 -1.12 -3.83
N ASP A 57 -16.52 -0.29 -3.55
CA ASP A 57 -17.76 -0.20 -4.34
C ASP A 57 -17.63 0.98 -5.31
N PRO A 58 -17.50 0.72 -6.63
CA PRO A 58 -17.37 1.78 -7.62
C PRO A 58 -18.65 2.60 -7.82
N ASN A 59 -19.83 2.05 -7.50
CA ASN A 59 -21.10 2.75 -7.65
C ASN A 59 -21.31 3.77 -6.55
N GLN A 60 -20.90 3.44 -5.32
CA GLN A 60 -21.02 4.34 -4.17
C GLN A 60 -19.72 5.12 -3.93
N GLN A 61 -18.65 4.83 -4.66
CA GLN A 61 -17.32 5.41 -4.52
C GLN A 61 -16.85 5.39 -3.06
N GLN A 62 -16.96 4.22 -2.40
CA GLN A 62 -16.56 4.01 -1.02
C GLN A 62 -15.88 2.64 -0.83
N ILE A 63 -15.09 2.53 0.21
CA ILE A 63 -14.52 1.26 0.66
C ILE A 63 -15.35 0.76 1.84
N ILE A 64 -15.86 -0.47 1.73
CA ILE A 64 -16.60 -1.15 2.80
C ILE A 64 -15.62 -2.13 3.46
N VAL A 65 -15.45 -2.01 4.78
CA VAL A 65 -14.59 -2.90 5.58
C VAL A 65 -15.48 -3.75 6.47
N SER A 66 -15.24 -5.06 6.50
CA SER A 66 -15.95 -5.97 7.40
C SER A 66 -15.63 -5.66 8.87
N GLY A 67 -16.65 -5.65 9.74
CA GLY A 67 -16.50 -5.32 11.15
C GLY A 67 -15.88 -6.43 12.02
N TYR A 68 -15.72 -7.65 11.49
CA TYR A 68 -15.33 -8.84 12.27
C TYR A 68 -14.08 -9.49 11.68
N ILE A 69 -13.02 -8.69 11.50
CA ILE A 69 -11.74 -9.14 10.95
C ILE A 69 -10.59 -8.73 11.87
N SER A 70 -9.46 -9.43 11.79
CA SER A 70 -8.26 -9.03 12.52
C SER A 70 -7.64 -7.76 11.95
N ASP A 71 -6.83 -7.06 12.74
CA ASP A 71 -6.13 -5.85 12.28
C ASP A 71 -5.21 -6.15 11.09
N SER A 72 -4.54 -7.29 11.09
CA SER A 72 -3.72 -7.74 9.95
C SER A 72 -4.54 -7.96 8.69
N ALA A 73 -5.74 -8.53 8.80
CA ALA A 73 -6.67 -8.69 7.68
C ALA A 73 -7.17 -7.32 7.19
N ALA A 74 -7.54 -6.43 8.11
CA ALA A 74 -7.95 -5.06 7.80
C ALA A 74 -6.83 -4.29 7.09
N PHE A 75 -5.59 -4.36 7.58
CA PHE A 75 -4.44 -3.69 6.98
C PHE A 75 -4.20 -4.17 5.55
N ARG A 76 -4.18 -5.48 5.33
CA ARG A 76 -4.01 -6.09 4.00
C ARG A 76 -5.12 -5.68 3.05
N ALA A 77 -6.38 -5.85 3.48
CA ALA A 77 -7.53 -5.56 2.64
C ALA A 77 -7.65 -4.06 2.34
N LEU A 78 -7.54 -3.20 3.37
CA LEU A 78 -7.64 -1.75 3.20
C LEU A 78 -6.53 -1.19 2.30
N SER A 79 -5.28 -1.63 2.47
CA SER A 79 -4.17 -1.20 1.60
C SER A 79 -4.42 -1.53 0.12
N ARG A 80 -5.09 -2.65 -0.17
CA ARG A 80 -5.51 -3.04 -1.51
C ARG A 80 -6.66 -2.19 -2.04
N GLU A 81 -7.71 -2.01 -1.25
CA GLU A 81 -8.91 -1.30 -1.69
C GLU A 81 -8.67 0.21 -1.86
N VAL A 82 -7.75 0.80 -1.11
CA VAL A 82 -7.29 2.19 -1.31
C VAL A 82 -6.67 2.37 -2.71
N VAL A 83 -5.97 1.36 -3.23
CA VAL A 83 -5.46 1.40 -4.63
C VAL A 83 -6.60 1.36 -5.63
N HIS A 84 -7.59 0.49 -5.43
CA HIS A 84 -8.76 0.41 -6.30
C HIS A 84 -9.52 1.75 -6.35
N GLY A 85 -9.77 2.36 -5.19
CA GLY A 85 -10.40 3.68 -5.10
C GLY A 85 -9.58 4.77 -5.80
N GLY A 86 -8.25 4.77 -5.62
CA GLY A 86 -7.36 5.75 -6.23
C GLY A 86 -7.29 5.65 -7.76
N ILE A 87 -7.28 4.45 -8.32
CA ILE A 87 -7.28 4.25 -9.77
C ILE A 87 -8.58 4.78 -10.39
N HIS A 88 -9.72 4.55 -9.74
CA HIS A 88 -11.01 4.99 -10.23
C HIS A 88 -11.20 6.51 -10.07
N ASP A 89 -10.82 7.09 -8.92
CA ASP A 89 -10.99 8.50 -8.59
C ASP A 89 -10.21 9.43 -9.53
N HIS A 90 -9.01 9.05 -9.95
CA HIS A 90 -8.15 9.90 -10.79
C HIS A 90 -8.60 10.01 -12.26
N GLY A 91 -9.76 9.46 -12.62
CA GLY A 91 -10.30 9.55 -13.98
C GLY A 91 -9.42 8.91 -15.06
N ASN A 92 -8.34 8.25 -14.66
CA ASN A 92 -7.41 7.55 -15.56
C ASN A 92 -8.02 6.29 -16.17
N PHE A 93 -9.16 5.87 -15.63
CA PHE A 93 -9.92 4.73 -16.08
C PHE A 93 -11.41 5.09 -16.18
N PRO A 94 -11.87 5.61 -17.32
CA PRO A 94 -13.30 5.84 -17.54
C PRO A 94 -14.12 4.55 -17.46
N TYR A 95 -13.46 3.40 -17.56
CA TYR A 95 -14.04 2.07 -17.44
C TYR A 95 -13.30 1.27 -16.37
N TYR A 96 -13.44 1.67 -15.08
CA TYR A 96 -12.90 0.90 -13.97
C TYR A 96 -13.47 -0.53 -14.01
N SER A 97 -12.60 -1.52 -13.98
CA SER A 97 -12.94 -2.89 -13.65
C SER A 97 -12.01 -3.40 -12.56
N ARG A 98 -12.58 -4.14 -11.61
CA ARG A 98 -11.82 -4.71 -10.50
C ARG A 98 -10.72 -5.63 -11.00
N GLU A 99 -11.04 -6.43 -12.01
CA GLU A 99 -10.13 -7.41 -12.60
C GLU A 99 -8.90 -6.76 -13.24
N SER A 100 -9.11 -5.69 -14.00
CA SER A 100 -8.00 -4.99 -14.67
C SER A 100 -7.06 -4.27 -13.69
N CYS A 101 -7.56 -3.92 -12.50
CA CYS A 101 -6.78 -3.22 -11.47
C CYS A 101 -6.26 -4.17 -10.39
N ALA A 102 -6.70 -5.43 -10.35
CA ALA A 102 -6.41 -6.37 -9.27
C ALA A 102 -4.92 -6.55 -9.02
N LEU A 103 -4.14 -6.80 -10.07
CA LEU A 103 -2.71 -7.05 -9.93
C LEU A 103 -1.95 -5.83 -9.40
N SER A 104 -2.34 -4.61 -9.79
CA SER A 104 -1.77 -3.37 -9.26
C SER A 104 -2.05 -3.25 -7.76
N ALA A 105 -3.29 -3.47 -7.37
CA ALA A 105 -3.74 -3.39 -5.99
C ALA A 105 -3.09 -4.47 -5.11
N ASP A 106 -3.06 -5.71 -5.58
CA ASP A 106 -2.44 -6.83 -4.87
C ASP A 106 -0.92 -6.64 -4.72
N SER A 107 -0.25 -6.11 -5.77
CA SER A 107 1.19 -5.84 -5.71
C SER A 107 1.55 -4.76 -4.69
N VAL A 108 0.81 -3.66 -4.66
CA VAL A 108 1.03 -2.58 -3.68
C VAL A 108 0.74 -3.07 -2.26
N SER A 109 -0.38 -3.77 -2.04
CA SER A 109 -0.72 -4.36 -0.75
C SER A 109 0.35 -5.35 -0.29
N TYR A 110 0.83 -6.23 -1.16
CA TYR A 110 1.92 -7.16 -0.87
C TYR A 110 3.19 -6.42 -0.43
N MET A 111 3.61 -5.39 -1.18
CA MET A 111 4.80 -4.61 -0.82
C MET A 111 4.67 -3.95 0.56
N LEU A 112 3.49 -3.42 0.89
CA LEU A 112 3.22 -2.83 2.21
C LEU A 112 3.27 -3.89 3.31
N CYS A 113 2.54 -4.99 3.16
CA CYS A 113 2.53 -6.08 4.12
C CYS A 113 3.94 -6.60 4.39
N ARG A 114 4.73 -6.84 3.33
CA ARG A 114 6.14 -7.27 3.45
C ARG A 114 7.03 -6.23 4.15
N SER A 115 6.76 -4.94 3.95
CA SER A 115 7.53 -3.88 4.60
C SER A 115 7.32 -3.82 6.11
N TYR A 116 6.13 -4.20 6.57
CA TYR A 116 5.72 -4.11 7.97
C TYR A 116 5.55 -5.48 8.67
N GLY A 117 5.91 -6.57 8.02
CA GLY A 117 5.83 -7.92 8.61
C GLY A 117 4.41 -8.46 8.75
N VAL A 118 3.43 -7.86 8.06
CA VAL A 118 2.04 -8.35 8.05
C VAL A 118 1.94 -9.58 7.15
N PRO A 119 1.31 -10.69 7.59
CA PRO A 119 1.11 -11.87 6.77
C PRO A 119 0.28 -11.57 5.51
N CYS A 120 0.77 -12.02 4.36
CA CYS A 120 0.09 -11.84 3.07
C CYS A 120 0.56 -12.86 2.04
N ASP A 121 -0.30 -13.17 1.08
CA ASP A 121 0.02 -14.01 -0.05
C ASP A 121 0.80 -13.22 -1.12
N LYS A 122 1.64 -13.92 -1.85
CA LYS A 122 2.33 -13.31 -3.01
C LYS A 122 1.36 -13.19 -4.18
N PRO A 123 1.43 -12.09 -4.94
CA PRO A 123 0.79 -12.04 -6.26
C PRO A 123 1.27 -13.21 -7.13
N LYS A 124 0.40 -13.75 -7.94
CA LYS A 124 0.76 -14.85 -8.83
C LYS A 124 1.71 -14.35 -9.92
N VAL A 125 2.80 -15.08 -10.14
CA VAL A 125 3.78 -14.71 -11.17
C VAL A 125 3.15 -14.79 -12.57
N THR A 126 2.22 -15.72 -12.78
CA THR A 126 1.46 -15.86 -14.05
C THR A 126 0.72 -14.57 -14.40
N ASP A 127 0.07 -13.93 -13.43
CA ASP A 127 -0.71 -12.72 -13.63
C ASP A 127 0.21 -11.54 -14.02
N LEU A 128 1.45 -11.50 -13.48
CA LEU A 128 2.47 -10.53 -13.89
C LEU A 128 2.94 -10.77 -15.33
N VAL A 129 3.13 -12.03 -15.73
CA VAL A 129 3.54 -12.37 -17.09
C VAL A 129 2.44 -11.99 -18.08
N GLU A 130 1.18 -12.33 -17.78
CA GLU A 130 0.03 -11.98 -18.62
C GLU A 130 -0.16 -10.47 -18.73
N MET A 131 -0.02 -9.73 -17.64
CA MET A 131 -0.11 -8.26 -17.66
C MET A 131 0.93 -7.61 -18.58
N PHE A 132 2.15 -8.17 -18.63
CA PHE A 132 3.24 -7.61 -19.42
C PHE A 132 3.36 -8.21 -20.82
N ASP A 133 2.52 -9.19 -21.16
CA ASP A 133 2.54 -9.79 -22.49
C ASP A 133 2.20 -8.76 -23.56
N GLY A 134 2.99 -8.73 -24.61
CA GLY A 134 2.85 -7.77 -25.70
C GLY A 134 3.18 -6.30 -25.38
N MET A 135 3.48 -5.96 -24.11
CA MET A 135 3.85 -4.58 -23.74
C MET A 135 5.29 -4.24 -24.15
N GLU A 136 5.47 -3.02 -24.65
CA GLU A 136 6.80 -2.45 -24.87
C GLU A 136 7.54 -2.22 -23.53
N ALA A 137 8.88 -2.25 -23.56
CA ALA A 137 9.71 -2.09 -22.36
C ALA A 137 9.42 -0.78 -21.63
N ARG A 138 9.12 0.30 -22.36
CA ARG A 138 8.76 1.61 -21.80
C ARG A 138 7.47 1.54 -21.01
N ASP A 139 6.45 0.86 -21.54
CA ASP A 139 5.13 0.78 -20.91
C ASP A 139 5.18 -0.09 -19.66
N ARG A 140 5.91 -1.21 -19.70
CA ARG A 140 6.20 -2.02 -18.50
C ARG A 140 6.87 -1.21 -17.40
N THR A 141 7.86 -0.39 -17.77
CA THR A 141 8.55 0.47 -16.80
C THR A 141 7.59 1.49 -16.18
N SER A 142 6.68 2.07 -16.98
CA SER A 142 5.68 3.02 -16.49
C SER A 142 4.70 2.37 -15.52
N VAL A 143 4.23 1.15 -15.81
CA VAL A 143 3.36 0.38 -14.91
C VAL A 143 4.06 0.10 -13.57
N LEU A 144 5.30 -0.38 -13.60
CA LEU A 144 6.07 -0.65 -12.39
C LEU A 144 6.37 0.62 -11.59
N ALA A 145 6.62 1.74 -12.26
CA ALA A 145 6.81 3.04 -11.62
C ALA A 145 5.54 3.50 -10.89
N ASN A 146 4.36 3.27 -11.47
CA ASN A 146 3.08 3.57 -10.82
C ASN A 146 2.86 2.72 -9.56
N PHE A 147 3.18 1.43 -9.59
CA PHE A 147 3.11 0.58 -8.39
C PHE A 147 4.04 1.12 -7.29
N GLN A 148 5.28 1.44 -7.65
CA GLN A 148 6.25 1.98 -6.72
C GLN A 148 5.82 3.32 -6.13
N GLN A 149 5.26 4.22 -6.94
CA GLN A 149 4.77 5.53 -6.50
C GLN A 149 3.62 5.39 -5.51
N THR A 150 2.62 4.56 -5.82
CA THR A 150 1.47 4.29 -4.96
C THR A 150 1.90 3.65 -3.64
N PHE A 151 2.78 2.65 -3.70
CA PHE A 151 3.39 2.05 -2.52
C PHE A 151 4.13 3.08 -1.66
N ALA A 152 4.97 3.92 -2.28
CA ALA A 152 5.75 4.93 -1.57
C ALA A 152 4.85 5.96 -0.86
N ALA A 153 3.76 6.38 -1.49
CA ALA A 153 2.81 7.32 -0.90
C ALA A 153 2.11 6.73 0.35
N GLN A 154 1.57 5.52 0.25
CA GLN A 154 0.95 4.84 1.40
C GLN A 154 1.97 4.58 2.52
N ARG A 155 3.16 4.08 2.16
CA ARG A 155 4.23 3.83 3.13
C ARG A 155 4.67 5.10 3.85
N ALA A 156 4.83 6.21 3.14
CA ALA A 156 5.21 7.50 3.74
C ALA A 156 4.17 7.99 4.75
N SER A 157 2.88 7.82 4.46
CA SER A 157 1.82 8.15 5.41
C SER A 157 1.89 7.28 6.66
N ILE A 158 1.98 5.96 6.51
CA ILE A 158 2.12 5.04 7.65
C ILE A 158 3.34 5.41 8.49
N GLN A 159 4.48 5.70 7.87
CA GLN A 159 5.70 6.07 8.57
C GLN A 159 5.52 7.35 9.40
N ARG A 160 4.84 8.37 8.86
CA ARG A 160 4.51 9.59 9.65
C ARG A 160 3.69 9.28 10.89
N GLY A 161 2.66 8.44 10.77
CA GLY A 161 1.84 8.05 11.93
C GLY A 161 2.58 7.22 12.97
N LEU A 162 3.63 6.51 12.57
CA LEU A 162 4.46 5.71 13.47
C LEU A 162 5.59 6.51 14.14
N MET A 163 5.87 7.74 13.68
CA MET A 163 6.90 8.59 14.29
C MET A 163 6.47 9.06 15.68
N PRO A 164 7.40 9.08 16.66
CA PRO A 164 7.15 9.70 17.97
C PRO A 164 6.87 11.20 17.80
N PRO A 165 5.96 11.79 18.59
CA PRO A 165 5.57 13.22 18.49
C PRO A 165 6.72 14.23 18.59
N GLN A 166 7.85 13.86 19.17
CA GLN A 166 9.02 14.73 19.33
C GLN A 166 9.85 14.89 18.05
N GLN A 167 9.71 14.00 17.07
CA GLN A 167 10.42 14.10 15.80
C GLN A 167 9.69 14.96 14.77
N GLU A 168 8.37 15.09 14.88
CA GLU A 168 7.59 16.00 14.02
C GLU A 168 7.99 17.46 14.21
N LYS A 169 8.13 17.92 15.48
CA LYS A 169 8.52 19.30 15.79
C LYS A 169 9.91 19.68 15.28
N LYS A 170 10.81 18.72 15.11
CA LYS A 170 12.17 18.98 14.65
C LYS A 170 12.22 19.11 13.11
N GLN A 171 11.39 18.37 12.40
CA GLN A 171 11.28 18.47 10.94
C GLN A 171 10.56 19.76 10.50
N GLU A 172 9.54 20.21 11.23
CA GLU A 172 8.88 21.49 10.96
C GLU A 172 9.85 22.67 11.16
N GLN A 173 10.67 22.66 12.21
CA GLN A 173 11.66 23.70 12.47
C GLN A 173 12.82 23.73 11.46
N ASP A 174 13.17 22.58 10.89
CA ASP A 174 14.23 22.49 9.85
C ASP A 174 13.72 22.86 8.45
N MET A 175 12.39 22.86 8.21
CA MET A 175 11.77 23.32 6.98
C MET A 175 11.48 24.86 6.98
N GLU A 176 11.45 25.51 8.16
CA GLU A 176 11.26 26.94 8.28
C GLU A 176 12.58 27.75 8.30
N ARG A 177 13.73 27.08 8.15
CA ARG A 177 15.06 27.71 8.06
C ARG A 177 15.65 27.61 6.65
#